data_bea4722408774fbc330e62fccb728d57
#
_entry.id   bea4722408774fbc330e62fccb728d57
#
_cell.length_a   1.000
_cell.length_b   1.000
_cell.length_c   1.000
_cell.angle_alpha   90.00
_cell.angle_beta   90.00
_cell.angle_gamma   90.00
#
_symmetry.space_group_name_H-M   'P 1'
#
loop_
_entity.id
_entity.type
_entity.pdbx_description
1 polymer ?
#
loop_
_entity_poly.entity_id
_entity_poly.type
_entity_poly.pdbx_seq_one_letter_code
_entity_poly.pdbx_strand_id
1 'polypeptide(L)'
;MNLLFSCDEYPPAKSGGIGTATKTVAEELARRGHQIHVVSGVLPGTNLPAYTTDNGVNIYRFRYFRGFGWFFRNAETGAESLPLKFLKKSGILASLAKKEFYRTHRLIRQIIAEKQIDIVEFPDYLKLSDYYKFKKKIDFPRYDIPVIARVHGCQSFASYYRDGNIHEVNRYNDTSFFNSATKILAVSRFSADFVNNLLGITRKIDVIYNPLDLNGLLHTAEGLPRDEGTSKNIVFLGKIVRTKGAFNLLEAFNRFAAGHPDYTLTMIGGGEIEKGASVVRPEFRNRVVFTGYLSGEEVCRHVMNATFCAIPSFFENFSMAALEIMALGKALVYTTAASGREVIEDGVDGLLADPHNVEEICEKMEIMAGDETLRTNMAAKAAEKIRHRYTTDTIVSEIEEYYMQLMRIHA
;
A
#
# COMPACT_ATOMS: atom_id res chain seq x y z
N MET A 1 20.20 2.32 -18.02
CA MET A 1 18.89 2.78 -18.49
C MET A 1 18.55 4.10 -17.82
N ASN A 2 17.80 4.95 -18.52
CA ASN A 2 17.20 6.16 -17.96
C ASN A 2 15.72 5.89 -17.71
N LEU A 3 15.33 5.83 -16.45
CA LEU A 3 13.99 5.40 -16.03
C LEU A 3 13.22 6.54 -15.37
N LEU A 4 11.93 6.65 -15.66
CA LEU A 4 11.06 7.62 -15.02
C LEU A 4 9.90 6.94 -14.31
N PHE A 5 9.72 7.24 -13.03
CA PHE A 5 8.59 6.82 -12.21
C PHE A 5 7.66 8.00 -11.95
N SER A 6 6.37 7.81 -12.13
CA SER A 6 5.37 8.76 -11.66
C SER A 6 4.85 8.29 -10.30
N CYS A 7 5.06 9.08 -9.23
CA CYS A 7 4.64 8.68 -7.90
C CYS A 7 4.27 9.90 -7.04
N ASP A 8 2.97 10.15 -6.87
CA ASP A 8 2.45 11.27 -6.07
C ASP A 8 2.72 11.12 -4.56
N GLU A 9 3.02 9.90 -4.11
CA GLU A 9 3.29 9.58 -2.71
C GLU A 9 4.79 9.41 -2.43
N TYR A 10 5.67 9.82 -3.35
CA TYR A 10 7.11 9.66 -3.16
C TYR A 10 7.62 10.45 -1.94
N PRO A 11 8.34 9.82 -1.00
CA PRO A 11 8.83 10.49 0.21
C PRO A 11 9.72 11.71 -0.10
N PRO A 12 9.78 12.71 0.81
CA PRO A 12 9.16 12.79 2.14
C PRO A 12 7.69 13.27 2.12
N ALA A 13 6.99 13.25 0.99
CA ALA A 13 5.56 13.43 0.99
C ALA A 13 4.89 12.35 1.85
N LYS A 14 3.67 12.60 2.38
CA LYS A 14 2.93 11.61 3.16
C LYS A 14 2.73 10.37 2.30
N SER A 15 3.49 9.32 2.59
CA SER A 15 3.58 8.12 1.78
C SER A 15 2.65 7.02 2.30
N GLY A 16 2.08 6.25 1.35
CA GLY A 16 1.49 4.94 1.59
C GLY A 16 2.41 3.84 1.06
N GLY A 17 1.90 2.62 0.96
CA GLY A 17 2.68 1.48 0.44
C GLY A 17 3.26 1.68 -0.96
N ILE A 18 2.55 2.42 -1.84
CA ILE A 18 3.02 2.74 -3.19
C ILE A 18 4.28 3.61 -3.14
N GLY A 19 4.25 4.68 -2.33
CA GLY A 19 5.38 5.60 -2.20
C GLY A 19 6.63 4.91 -1.64
N THR A 20 6.46 4.07 -0.62
CA THR A 20 7.54 3.29 -0.02
C THR A 20 8.13 2.29 -1.03
N ALA A 21 7.30 1.50 -1.69
CA ALA A 21 7.76 0.53 -2.69
C ALA A 21 8.48 1.20 -3.87
N THR A 22 7.91 2.31 -4.39
CA THR A 22 8.54 3.07 -5.49
C THR A 22 9.89 3.64 -5.05
N LYS A 23 10.01 4.16 -3.82
CA LYS A 23 11.28 4.66 -3.29
C LYS A 23 12.32 3.57 -3.22
N THR A 24 11.97 2.42 -2.63
CA THR A 24 12.89 1.27 -2.51
C THR A 24 13.39 0.81 -3.90
N VAL A 25 12.51 0.70 -4.88
CA VAL A 25 12.90 0.32 -6.26
C VAL A 25 13.77 1.39 -6.90
N ALA A 26 13.40 2.66 -6.81
CA ALA A 26 14.10 3.78 -7.44
C ALA A 26 15.53 3.95 -6.89
N GLU A 27 15.69 3.91 -5.57
CA GLU A 27 17.00 4.05 -4.92
C GLU A 27 17.91 2.85 -5.22
N GLU A 28 17.39 1.64 -5.22
CA GLU A 28 18.18 0.45 -5.54
C GLU A 28 18.61 0.45 -7.02
N LEU A 29 17.73 0.81 -7.96
CA LEU A 29 18.11 0.94 -9.36
C LEU A 29 19.16 2.05 -9.57
N ALA A 30 19.05 3.17 -8.84
CA ALA A 30 20.08 4.23 -8.86
C ALA A 30 21.43 3.71 -8.35
N ARG A 31 21.43 2.94 -7.26
CA ARG A 31 22.63 2.29 -6.70
C ARG A 31 23.28 1.31 -7.69
N ARG A 32 22.48 0.67 -8.54
CA ARG A 32 22.95 -0.22 -9.63
C ARG A 32 23.45 0.53 -10.86
N GLY A 33 23.48 1.86 -10.82
CA GLY A 33 24.04 2.72 -11.88
C GLY A 33 23.05 3.16 -12.96
N HIS A 34 21.74 2.96 -12.77
CA HIS A 34 20.73 3.54 -13.63
C HIS A 34 20.48 5.01 -13.34
N GLN A 35 20.10 5.80 -14.35
CA GLN A 35 19.66 7.18 -14.18
C GLN A 35 18.17 7.17 -13.83
N ILE A 36 17.84 7.56 -12.61
CA ILE A 36 16.48 7.47 -12.10
C ILE A 36 15.86 8.85 -11.93
N HIS A 37 14.67 9.01 -12.45
CA HIS A 37 13.86 10.21 -12.40
C HIS A 37 12.51 9.89 -11.78
N VAL A 38 12.03 10.73 -10.86
CA VAL A 38 10.70 10.60 -10.24
C VAL A 38 9.94 11.90 -10.45
N VAL A 39 8.71 11.80 -10.95
CA VAL A 39 7.77 12.92 -11.00
C VAL A 39 6.74 12.74 -9.90
N SER A 40 6.64 13.72 -9.01
CA SER A 40 5.75 13.67 -7.83
C SER A 40 4.88 14.92 -7.73
N GLY A 41 3.58 14.72 -7.60
CA GLY A 41 2.65 15.79 -7.31
C GLY A 41 2.66 16.17 -5.83
N VAL A 42 2.81 17.46 -5.51
CA VAL A 42 2.76 17.94 -4.13
C VAL A 42 1.59 18.86 -3.89
N LEU A 43 0.99 18.74 -2.71
CA LEU A 43 -0.12 19.59 -2.30
C LEU A 43 0.34 21.04 -2.07
N PRO A 44 -0.50 22.03 -2.36
CA PRO A 44 -0.22 23.42 -2.03
C PRO A 44 0.04 23.59 -0.53
N GLY A 45 1.07 24.35 -0.20
CA GLY A 45 1.49 24.59 1.19
C GLY A 45 2.54 23.60 1.72
N THR A 46 2.90 22.57 0.94
CA THR A 46 4.04 21.70 1.25
C THR A 46 5.33 22.44 0.96
N ASN A 47 6.23 22.53 1.95
CA ASN A 47 7.52 23.20 1.81
C ASN A 47 8.60 22.23 1.30
N LEU A 48 8.40 21.69 0.09
CA LEU A 48 9.38 20.85 -0.59
C LEU A 48 9.91 21.57 -1.83
N PRO A 49 11.21 21.44 -2.16
CA PRO A 49 11.79 22.03 -3.37
C PRO A 49 11.19 21.41 -4.64
N ALA A 50 11.11 22.20 -5.71
CA ALA A 50 10.59 21.74 -7.00
C ALA A 50 11.46 20.65 -7.64
N TYR A 51 12.75 20.67 -7.34
CA TYR A 51 13.74 19.66 -7.75
C TYR A 51 14.66 19.34 -6.58
N THR A 52 15.03 18.08 -6.45
CA THR A 52 16.06 17.61 -5.51
C THR A 52 16.62 16.29 -6.01
N THR A 53 17.84 15.98 -5.59
CA THR A 53 18.43 14.66 -5.74
C THR A 53 18.55 14.03 -4.37
N ASP A 54 18.08 12.79 -4.21
CA ASP A 54 18.14 12.03 -2.97
C ASP A 54 18.51 10.58 -3.29
N ASN A 55 19.55 10.04 -2.65
CA ASN A 55 20.08 8.69 -2.87
C ASN A 55 20.24 8.32 -4.37
N GLY A 56 20.74 9.25 -5.18
CA GLY A 56 20.93 9.06 -6.63
C GLY A 56 19.67 9.21 -7.48
N VAL A 57 18.52 9.49 -6.88
CA VAL A 57 17.24 9.69 -7.56
C VAL A 57 16.97 11.16 -7.81
N ASN A 58 16.68 11.53 -9.06
CA ASN A 58 16.31 12.90 -9.46
C ASN A 58 14.79 13.09 -9.29
N ILE A 59 14.37 13.95 -8.38
CA ILE A 59 12.97 14.11 -8.00
C ILE A 59 12.44 15.46 -8.46
N TYR A 60 11.45 15.45 -9.36
CA TYR A 60 10.76 16.61 -9.88
C TYR A 60 9.40 16.74 -9.21
N ARG A 61 9.18 17.83 -8.47
CA ARG A 61 7.92 18.07 -7.77
C ARG A 61 7.14 19.19 -8.45
N PHE A 62 5.96 18.86 -8.93
CA PHE A 62 5.04 19.88 -9.43
C PHE A 62 3.96 20.16 -8.38
N ARG A 63 3.62 21.43 -8.24
CA ARG A 63 2.56 21.84 -7.31
C ARG A 63 1.24 21.88 -8.03
N TYR A 64 0.25 21.20 -7.45
CA TYR A 64 -1.14 21.34 -7.88
C TYR A 64 -1.61 22.79 -7.69
N PHE A 65 -2.58 23.22 -8.49
CA PHE A 65 -3.06 24.60 -8.50
C PHE A 65 -3.44 25.12 -7.10
N ARG A 66 -3.03 26.35 -6.76
CA ARG A 66 -3.17 26.94 -5.38
C ARG A 66 -4.61 26.95 -4.87
N GLY A 67 -5.62 27.09 -5.73
CA GLY A 67 -7.04 26.98 -5.36
C GLY A 67 -7.44 25.64 -4.75
N PHE A 68 -6.65 24.60 -4.98
CA PHE A 68 -6.89 23.27 -4.42
C PHE A 68 -6.45 23.12 -2.97
N GLY A 69 -5.44 23.84 -2.49
CA GLY A 69 -4.95 23.72 -1.11
C GLY A 69 -6.00 24.06 -0.05
N TRP A 70 -6.92 24.96 -0.37
CA TRP A 70 -8.04 25.29 0.49
C TRP A 70 -9.08 24.15 0.53
N PHE A 71 -9.35 23.53 -0.62
CA PHE A 71 -10.27 22.38 -0.73
C PHE A 71 -9.73 21.16 0.01
N PHE A 72 -8.43 20.90 -0.04
CA PHE A 72 -7.80 19.74 0.60
C PHE A 72 -7.81 19.83 2.13
N ARG A 73 -7.54 21.01 2.70
CA ARG A 73 -7.59 21.21 4.16
C ARG A 73 -8.98 20.94 4.73
N ASN A 74 -10.02 21.27 3.98
CA ASN A 74 -11.40 21.05 4.42
C ASN A 74 -11.89 19.61 4.20
N ALA A 75 -11.27 18.84 3.30
CA ALA A 75 -11.58 17.42 3.11
C ALA A 75 -10.98 16.53 4.21
N GLU A 76 -9.84 16.91 4.77
CA GLU A 76 -9.21 16.19 5.90
C GLU A 76 -10.00 16.35 7.22
N THR A 77 -10.73 17.44 7.39
CA THR A 77 -11.55 17.71 8.58
C THR A 77 -12.98 17.15 8.51
N GLY A 78 -13.34 16.47 7.42
CA GLY A 78 -14.68 15.88 7.24
C GLY A 78 -15.82 16.89 7.00
N ALA A 79 -15.58 18.19 7.13
CA ALA A 79 -16.58 19.25 6.94
C ALA A 79 -16.60 19.69 5.47
N GLU A 80 -17.49 19.11 4.67
CA GLU A 80 -17.75 19.63 3.32
C GLU A 80 -18.50 20.97 3.39
N SER A 81 -17.79 22.06 3.10
CA SER A 81 -18.44 23.38 2.99
C SER A 81 -19.44 23.45 1.82
N LEU A 82 -20.52 24.23 1.98
CA LEU A 82 -21.55 24.43 0.93
C LEU A 82 -20.95 24.83 -0.44
N PRO A 83 -19.94 25.74 -0.53
CA PRO A 83 -19.28 26.06 -1.80
C PRO A 83 -18.59 24.85 -2.44
N LEU A 84 -18.00 23.95 -1.65
CA LEU A 84 -17.34 22.74 -2.16
C LEU A 84 -18.36 21.77 -2.78
N LYS A 85 -19.52 21.59 -2.14
CA LYS A 85 -20.60 20.76 -2.69
C LYS A 85 -21.12 21.31 -4.02
N PHE A 86 -21.24 22.62 -4.14
CA PHE A 86 -21.64 23.29 -5.39
C PHE A 86 -20.60 23.09 -6.49
N LEU A 87 -19.32 23.33 -6.22
CA LEU A 87 -18.21 23.13 -7.17
C LEU A 87 -18.07 21.66 -7.62
N LYS A 88 -18.34 20.70 -6.73
CA LYS A 88 -18.42 19.28 -7.09
C LYS A 88 -19.58 18.98 -8.03
N LYS A 89 -20.77 19.56 -7.79
CA LYS A 89 -21.96 19.37 -8.64
C LYS A 89 -21.84 20.06 -10.00
N SER A 90 -21.22 21.23 -10.06
CA SER A 90 -21.06 22.00 -11.31
C SER A 90 -20.09 21.39 -12.32
N GLY A 91 -19.31 20.38 -11.92
CA GLY A 91 -18.30 19.77 -12.78
C GLY A 91 -17.04 20.62 -12.99
N ILE A 92 -16.93 21.79 -12.34
CA ILE A 92 -15.76 22.69 -12.42
C ILE A 92 -14.52 21.98 -11.87
N LEU A 93 -14.64 21.33 -10.71
CA LEU A 93 -13.52 20.59 -10.12
C LEU A 93 -13.03 19.47 -11.05
N ALA A 94 -13.94 18.73 -11.66
CA ALA A 94 -13.54 17.66 -12.59
C ALA A 94 -12.84 18.20 -13.84
N SER A 95 -13.22 19.41 -14.31
CA SER A 95 -12.56 20.08 -15.44
C SER A 95 -11.17 20.59 -15.06
N LEU A 96 -11.01 21.15 -13.87
CA LEU A 96 -9.70 21.57 -13.33
C LEU A 96 -8.78 20.37 -13.13
N ALA A 97 -9.29 19.27 -12.58
CA ALA A 97 -8.55 18.03 -12.42
C ALA A 97 -8.06 17.47 -13.77
N LYS A 98 -8.92 17.46 -14.79
CA LYS A 98 -8.54 17.06 -16.14
C LYS A 98 -7.41 17.96 -16.69
N LYS A 99 -7.49 19.28 -16.44
CA LYS A 99 -6.43 20.24 -16.82
C LYS A 99 -5.11 19.95 -16.12
N GLU A 100 -5.12 19.69 -14.79
CA GLU A 100 -3.93 19.35 -14.02
C GLU A 100 -3.33 18.00 -14.45
N PHE A 101 -4.18 17.01 -14.72
CA PHE A 101 -3.74 15.73 -15.26
C PHE A 101 -2.92 15.90 -16.55
N TYR A 102 -3.45 16.61 -17.54
CA TYR A 102 -2.74 16.85 -18.80
C TYR A 102 -1.53 17.78 -18.64
N ARG A 103 -1.54 18.69 -17.65
CA ARG A 103 -0.37 19.50 -17.31
C ARG A 103 0.78 18.64 -16.78
N THR A 104 0.47 17.68 -15.92
CA THR A 104 1.46 16.70 -15.42
C THR A 104 2.04 15.87 -16.54
N HIS A 105 1.20 15.35 -17.44
CA HIS A 105 1.68 14.59 -18.59
C HIS A 105 2.52 15.42 -19.58
N ARG A 106 2.28 16.72 -19.69
CA ARG A 106 3.14 17.63 -20.47
C ARG A 106 4.52 17.75 -19.82
N LEU A 107 4.61 17.91 -18.51
CA LEU A 107 5.87 17.93 -17.77
C LEU A 107 6.63 16.61 -17.95
N ILE A 108 5.92 15.48 -17.84
CA ILE A 108 6.52 14.15 -18.04
C ILE A 108 7.13 14.05 -19.46
N ARG A 109 6.40 14.46 -20.51
CA ARG A 109 6.93 14.47 -21.87
C ARG A 109 8.15 15.36 -22.03
N GLN A 110 8.18 16.50 -21.37
CA GLN A 110 9.35 17.38 -21.38
C GLN A 110 10.56 16.68 -20.74
N ILE A 111 10.39 16.04 -19.58
CA ILE A 111 11.47 15.30 -18.91
C ILE A 111 11.94 14.12 -19.77
N ILE A 112 11.01 13.40 -20.43
CA ILE A 112 11.32 12.30 -21.34
C ILE A 112 12.28 12.79 -22.45
N ALA A 113 11.96 13.92 -23.09
CA ALA A 113 12.77 14.46 -24.17
C ALA A 113 14.12 14.99 -23.67
N GLU A 114 14.12 15.75 -22.55
CA GLU A 114 15.33 16.38 -22.00
C GLU A 114 16.33 15.36 -21.42
N LYS A 115 15.82 14.28 -20.82
CA LYS A 115 16.60 13.26 -20.10
C LYS A 115 16.77 11.96 -20.89
N GLN A 116 16.24 11.90 -22.10
CA GLN A 116 16.31 10.70 -22.95
C GLN A 116 15.83 9.46 -22.19
N ILE A 117 14.63 9.54 -21.62
CA ILE A 117 14.07 8.45 -20.82
C ILE A 117 13.76 7.24 -21.73
N ASP A 118 14.20 6.07 -21.28
CA ASP A 118 14.01 4.80 -21.98
C ASP A 118 12.64 4.17 -21.67
N ILE A 119 12.22 4.21 -20.40
CA ILE A 119 10.97 3.59 -19.90
C ILE A 119 10.31 4.52 -18.90
N VAL A 120 8.99 4.61 -18.95
CA VAL A 120 8.16 5.27 -17.92
C VAL A 120 7.30 4.24 -17.21
N GLU A 121 7.31 4.23 -15.88
CA GLU A 121 6.36 3.47 -15.07
C GLU A 121 5.36 4.42 -14.39
N PHE A 122 4.06 4.10 -14.55
CA PHE A 122 2.96 4.77 -13.88
C PHE A 122 2.25 3.81 -12.95
N PRO A 123 1.94 4.19 -11.71
CA PRO A 123 1.00 3.44 -10.90
C PRO A 123 -0.42 3.65 -11.42
N ASP A 124 -1.28 2.67 -11.21
CA ASP A 124 -2.72 2.75 -11.54
C ASP A 124 -3.50 3.67 -10.58
N TYR A 125 -2.87 4.08 -9.50
CA TYR A 125 -3.43 5.00 -8.52
C TYR A 125 -2.74 6.36 -8.63
N LEU A 126 -3.52 7.36 -9.01
CA LEU A 126 -3.09 8.75 -8.99
C LEU A 126 -3.81 9.47 -7.84
N LYS A 127 -3.06 10.09 -6.95
CA LYS A 127 -3.59 10.88 -5.82
C LYS A 127 -4.57 11.96 -6.28
N LEU A 128 -4.36 12.47 -7.48
CA LEU A 128 -5.27 13.38 -8.16
C LEU A 128 -6.69 12.79 -8.30
N SER A 129 -6.83 11.48 -8.48
CA SER A 129 -8.15 10.82 -8.63
C SER A 129 -8.94 10.77 -7.32
N ASP A 130 -8.28 10.65 -6.18
CA ASP A 130 -8.93 10.65 -4.87
C ASP A 130 -9.52 12.00 -4.53
N TYR A 131 -8.78 13.07 -4.80
CA TYR A 131 -9.19 14.41 -4.48
C TYR A 131 -10.35 14.92 -5.31
N TYR A 132 -10.42 14.50 -6.57
CA TYR A 132 -11.41 15.02 -7.51
C TYR A 132 -12.61 14.13 -7.68
N LYS A 133 -12.58 12.87 -7.18
CA LYS A 133 -13.59 11.87 -7.50
C LYS A 133 -14.02 12.06 -8.94
N PHE A 134 -13.08 11.78 -9.86
CA PHE A 134 -13.28 12.06 -11.28
C PHE A 134 -14.61 11.50 -11.77
N LYS A 135 -15.58 12.37 -11.95
CA LYS A 135 -16.87 12.03 -12.55
C LYS A 135 -16.84 12.16 -14.07
N LYS A 136 -15.65 12.31 -14.67
CA LYS A 136 -15.46 12.46 -16.10
C LYS A 136 -14.51 11.41 -16.64
N LYS A 137 -14.84 10.90 -17.81
CA LYS A 137 -13.97 10.02 -18.59
C LYS A 137 -12.72 10.79 -19.05
N ILE A 138 -11.56 10.16 -18.87
CA ILE A 138 -10.25 10.70 -19.24
C ILE A 138 -9.54 9.65 -20.08
N ASP A 139 -9.08 10.06 -21.26
CA ASP A 139 -8.18 9.24 -22.07
C ASP A 139 -6.76 9.39 -21.56
N PHE A 140 -6.13 8.28 -21.24
CA PHE A 140 -4.75 8.30 -20.81
C PHE A 140 -3.83 8.60 -22.01
N PRO A 141 -2.87 9.54 -21.89
CA PRO A 141 -2.00 9.91 -22.99
C PRO A 141 -1.09 8.76 -23.41
N ARG A 142 -0.91 8.59 -24.72
CA ARG A 142 0.09 7.66 -25.28
C ARG A 142 1.45 8.33 -25.33
N TYR A 143 2.49 7.53 -25.22
CA TYR A 143 3.88 7.93 -25.29
C TYR A 143 4.59 7.15 -26.40
N ASP A 144 5.62 7.75 -26.99
CA ASP A 144 6.43 7.15 -28.08
C ASP A 144 7.55 6.24 -27.54
N ILE A 145 7.59 6.05 -26.22
CA ILE A 145 8.51 5.15 -25.51
C ILE A 145 7.72 4.11 -24.72
N PRO A 146 8.34 3.00 -24.30
CA PRO A 146 7.69 2.00 -23.47
C PRO A 146 7.10 2.56 -22.19
N VAL A 147 5.83 2.23 -21.94
CA VAL A 147 5.09 2.57 -20.73
C VAL A 147 4.70 1.30 -19.98
N ILE A 148 5.02 1.24 -18.71
CA ILE A 148 4.59 0.20 -17.80
C ILE A 148 3.46 0.75 -16.92
N ALA A 149 2.32 0.08 -16.93
CA ALA A 149 1.23 0.33 -15.97
C ALA A 149 1.42 -0.59 -14.75
N ARG A 150 1.79 -0.03 -13.60
CA ARG A 150 1.96 -0.79 -12.35
C ARG A 150 0.64 -0.87 -11.60
N VAL A 151 0.15 -2.08 -11.36
CA VAL A 151 -1.13 -2.33 -10.68
C VAL A 151 -0.91 -2.43 -9.17
N HIS A 152 -1.25 -1.37 -8.45
CA HIS A 152 -1.25 -1.32 -6.98
C HIS A 152 -2.66 -1.31 -6.37
N GLY A 153 -3.68 -1.05 -7.17
CA GLY A 153 -5.08 -0.96 -6.75
C GLY A 153 -5.79 0.25 -7.33
N CYS A 154 -6.33 0.09 -8.53
CA CYS A 154 -6.98 1.15 -9.30
C CYS A 154 -8.30 1.65 -8.67
N GLN A 155 -8.90 2.69 -9.24
CA GLN A 155 -10.16 3.26 -8.75
C GLN A 155 -11.34 2.27 -8.84
N SER A 156 -11.31 1.39 -9.83
CA SER A 156 -12.28 0.29 -9.95
C SER A 156 -12.20 -0.68 -8.79
N PHE A 157 -10.98 -1.00 -8.32
CA PHE A 157 -10.78 -1.76 -7.08
C PHE A 157 -11.46 -1.07 -5.89
N ALA A 158 -11.11 0.20 -5.67
CA ALA A 158 -11.63 0.94 -4.54
C ALA A 158 -13.16 1.04 -4.56
N SER A 159 -13.78 1.20 -5.74
CA SER A 159 -15.24 1.24 -5.85
C SER A 159 -15.87 -0.13 -5.65
N TYR A 160 -15.29 -1.20 -6.19
CA TYR A 160 -15.81 -2.56 -6.04
C TYR A 160 -15.84 -3.01 -4.56
N TYR A 161 -14.75 -2.82 -3.84
CA TYR A 161 -14.67 -3.24 -2.43
C TYR A 161 -15.42 -2.33 -1.46
N ARG A 162 -15.67 -1.08 -1.83
CA ARG A 162 -16.48 -0.16 -1.01
C ARG A 162 -17.97 -0.29 -1.28
N ASP A 163 -18.36 -0.36 -2.56
CA ASP A 163 -19.74 -0.18 -3.01
C ASP A 163 -20.35 -1.47 -3.61
N GLY A 164 -19.57 -2.56 -3.70
CA GLY A 164 -19.99 -3.83 -4.32
C GLY A 164 -20.07 -3.79 -5.85
N ASN A 165 -19.72 -2.66 -6.48
CA ASN A 165 -19.76 -2.50 -7.93
C ASN A 165 -18.62 -1.61 -8.45
N ILE A 166 -18.40 -1.67 -9.77
CA ILE A 166 -17.43 -0.80 -10.44
C ILE A 166 -18.19 0.33 -11.15
N HIS A 167 -17.95 1.56 -10.70
CA HIS A 167 -18.53 2.74 -11.35
C HIS A 167 -18.04 2.90 -12.79
N GLU A 168 -18.93 3.20 -13.73
CA GLU A 168 -18.62 3.30 -15.17
C GLU A 168 -17.43 4.22 -15.49
N VAL A 169 -17.35 5.37 -14.83
CA VAL A 169 -16.25 6.33 -15.03
C VAL A 169 -14.92 5.75 -14.57
N ASN A 170 -14.89 5.04 -13.43
CA ASN A 170 -13.68 4.40 -12.93
C ASN A 170 -13.25 3.29 -13.90
N ARG A 171 -14.18 2.43 -14.31
CA ARG A 171 -13.92 1.39 -15.32
C ARG A 171 -13.32 1.97 -16.59
N TYR A 172 -13.90 3.04 -17.12
CA TYR A 172 -13.41 3.70 -18.33
C TYR A 172 -11.98 4.23 -18.15
N ASN A 173 -11.74 4.97 -17.05
CA ASN A 173 -10.44 5.59 -16.81
C ASN A 173 -9.34 4.54 -16.59
N ASP A 174 -9.60 3.51 -15.80
CA ASP A 174 -8.65 2.42 -15.56
C ASP A 174 -8.39 1.61 -16.84
N THR A 175 -9.44 1.30 -17.62
CA THR A 175 -9.31 0.59 -18.90
C THR A 175 -8.54 1.43 -19.92
N SER A 176 -8.79 2.74 -19.99
CA SER A 176 -8.02 3.67 -20.84
C SER A 176 -6.55 3.68 -20.47
N PHE A 177 -6.24 3.69 -19.16
CA PHE A 177 -4.88 3.62 -18.65
C PHE A 177 -4.19 2.31 -19.05
N PHE A 178 -4.78 1.17 -18.71
CA PHE A 178 -4.17 -0.12 -19.01
C PHE A 178 -3.99 -0.37 -20.52
N ASN A 179 -4.95 0.06 -21.34
CA ASN A 179 -4.85 -0.09 -22.81
C ASN A 179 -3.83 0.86 -23.46
N SER A 180 -3.47 1.96 -22.78
CA SER A 180 -2.44 2.88 -23.28
C SER A 180 -1.01 2.42 -22.99
N ALA A 181 -0.84 1.52 -22.01
CA ALA A 181 0.47 1.03 -21.61
C ALA A 181 1.04 -0.01 -22.58
N THR A 182 2.36 -0.07 -22.69
CA THR A 182 3.07 -1.12 -23.45
C THR A 182 2.99 -2.46 -22.72
N LYS A 183 3.17 -2.43 -21.41
CA LYS A 183 3.08 -3.60 -20.51
C LYS A 183 2.27 -3.25 -19.26
N ILE A 184 1.66 -4.28 -18.69
CA ILE A 184 0.98 -4.19 -17.40
C ILE A 184 1.69 -5.11 -16.43
N LEU A 185 2.09 -4.56 -15.28
CA LEU A 185 2.85 -5.26 -14.26
C LEU A 185 2.12 -5.15 -12.92
N ALA A 186 1.66 -6.26 -12.37
CA ALA A 186 0.89 -6.29 -11.13
C ALA A 186 1.79 -6.64 -9.93
N VAL A 187 1.41 -6.13 -8.74
CA VAL A 187 2.11 -6.42 -7.47
C VAL A 187 1.65 -7.72 -6.81
N SER A 188 0.65 -8.39 -7.38
CA SER A 188 0.15 -9.71 -6.96
C SER A 188 -0.65 -10.36 -8.08
N ARG A 189 -0.81 -11.69 -8.01
CA ARG A 189 -1.70 -12.44 -8.92
C ARG A 189 -3.14 -11.99 -8.72
N PHE A 190 -3.55 -11.78 -7.48
CA PHE A 190 -4.86 -11.25 -7.15
C PHE A 190 -5.15 -9.93 -7.89
N SER A 191 -4.19 -8.99 -7.91
CA SER A 191 -4.34 -7.72 -8.64
C SER A 191 -4.42 -7.93 -10.14
N ALA A 192 -3.62 -8.84 -10.69
CA ALA A 192 -3.65 -9.19 -12.11
C ALA A 192 -5.00 -9.80 -12.51
N ASP A 193 -5.50 -10.76 -11.72
CA ASP A 193 -6.78 -11.44 -11.94
C ASP A 193 -7.96 -10.46 -11.87
N PHE A 194 -7.92 -9.50 -10.94
CA PHE A 194 -8.94 -8.46 -10.88
C PHE A 194 -8.99 -7.64 -12.18
N VAL A 195 -7.83 -7.18 -12.65
CA VAL A 195 -7.75 -6.37 -13.88
C VAL A 195 -8.22 -7.20 -15.10
N ASN A 196 -7.81 -8.46 -15.19
CA ASN A 196 -8.24 -9.33 -16.28
C ASN A 196 -9.75 -9.61 -16.21
N ASN A 197 -10.25 -10.08 -15.07
CA ASN A 197 -11.60 -10.63 -14.96
C ASN A 197 -12.67 -9.55 -14.81
N LEU A 198 -12.42 -8.52 -14.01
CA LEU A 198 -13.42 -7.49 -13.70
C LEU A 198 -13.35 -6.25 -14.60
N LEU A 199 -12.18 -5.91 -15.14
CA LEU A 199 -12.06 -4.84 -16.13
C LEU A 199 -12.09 -5.32 -17.57
N GLY A 200 -11.96 -6.64 -17.81
CA GLY A 200 -11.98 -7.23 -19.14
C GLY A 200 -10.70 -6.94 -19.95
N ILE A 201 -9.58 -6.73 -19.29
CA ILE A 201 -8.29 -6.55 -19.94
C ILE A 201 -7.75 -7.94 -20.33
N THR A 202 -7.75 -8.26 -21.62
CA THR A 202 -7.34 -9.58 -22.15
C THR A 202 -5.84 -9.72 -22.40
N ARG A 203 -5.09 -8.63 -22.24
CA ARG A 203 -3.64 -8.62 -22.40
C ARG A 203 -2.98 -9.36 -21.24
N LYS A 204 -1.79 -9.95 -21.52
CA LYS A 204 -0.95 -10.55 -20.48
C LYS A 204 -0.58 -9.50 -19.44
N ILE A 205 -0.79 -9.84 -18.17
CA ILE A 205 -0.34 -9.07 -17.02
C ILE A 205 0.74 -9.90 -16.33
N ASP A 206 1.93 -9.34 -16.29
CA ASP A 206 3.05 -9.96 -15.58
C ASP A 206 2.97 -9.60 -14.09
N VAL A 207 3.55 -10.44 -13.23
CA VAL A 207 3.50 -10.23 -11.77
C VAL A 207 4.92 -10.17 -11.23
N ILE A 208 5.27 -9.04 -10.61
CA ILE A 208 6.47 -8.87 -9.80
C ILE A 208 6.04 -8.17 -8.52
N TYR A 209 6.29 -8.79 -7.39
CA TYR A 209 5.87 -8.32 -6.07
C TYR A 209 6.54 -6.99 -5.67
N ASN A 210 6.06 -6.35 -4.62
CA ASN A 210 6.76 -5.20 -4.05
C ASN A 210 7.96 -5.67 -3.21
N PRO A 211 9.12 -4.97 -3.28
CA PRO A 211 10.26 -5.27 -2.43
C PRO A 211 10.03 -4.80 -1.00
N LEU A 212 10.61 -5.52 -0.05
CA LEU A 212 10.79 -5.07 1.32
C LEU A 212 12.25 -4.61 1.50
N ASP A 213 12.45 -3.39 2.00
CA ASP A 213 13.76 -2.95 2.49
C ASP A 213 14.08 -3.68 3.81
N LEU A 214 14.50 -4.94 3.67
CA LEU A 214 14.81 -5.80 4.80
C LEU A 214 15.96 -5.25 5.63
N ASN A 215 17.01 -4.74 4.99
CA ASN A 215 18.19 -4.23 5.69
C ASN A 215 17.84 -2.97 6.50
N GLY A 216 17.08 -2.03 5.92
CA GLY A 216 16.61 -0.84 6.63
C GLY A 216 15.68 -1.19 7.79
N LEU A 217 14.78 -2.17 7.61
CA LEU A 217 13.90 -2.65 8.67
C LEU A 217 14.68 -3.29 9.82
N LEU A 218 15.64 -4.18 9.52
CA LEU A 218 16.45 -4.84 10.54
C LEU A 218 17.39 -3.86 11.26
N HIS A 219 17.95 -2.89 10.54
CA HIS A 219 18.73 -1.82 11.16
C HIS A 219 17.89 -0.95 12.11
N THR A 220 16.65 -0.63 11.72
CA THR A 220 15.71 0.08 12.60
C THR A 220 15.36 -0.73 13.85
N ALA A 221 15.31 -2.06 13.73
CA ALA A 221 15.00 -2.98 14.82
C ALA A 221 16.21 -3.31 15.71
N GLU A 222 17.44 -3.01 15.25
CA GLU A 222 18.68 -3.31 15.94
C GLU A 222 18.80 -2.51 17.24
N GLY A 223 19.16 -3.20 18.32
CA GLY A 223 19.33 -2.58 19.64
C GLY A 223 18.03 -2.18 20.35
N LEU A 224 16.87 -2.41 19.75
CA LEU A 224 15.61 -2.16 20.44
C LEU A 224 15.39 -3.15 21.59
N PRO A 225 14.87 -2.70 22.73
CA PRO A 225 14.63 -3.57 23.88
C PRO A 225 13.58 -4.62 23.54
N ARG A 226 13.88 -5.87 23.90
CA ARG A 226 12.95 -6.99 23.82
C ARG A 226 12.43 -7.28 25.22
N ASP A 227 11.11 -7.40 25.34
CA ASP A 227 10.50 -7.91 26.56
C ASP A 227 10.93 -9.38 26.75
N GLU A 228 11.31 -9.76 27.99
CA GLU A 228 11.76 -11.11 28.32
C GLU A 228 10.62 -12.17 28.27
N GLY A 229 9.64 -11.99 27.36
CA GLY A 229 8.57 -12.96 27.13
C GLY A 229 7.41 -12.91 28.15
N THR A 230 7.36 -11.91 29.02
CA THR A 230 6.31 -11.77 30.04
C THR A 230 5.04 -11.12 29.52
N SER A 231 5.10 -10.35 28.44
CA SER A 231 3.96 -9.64 27.86
C SER A 231 3.22 -10.52 26.86
N LYS A 232 1.93 -10.81 27.14
CA LYS A 232 1.02 -11.48 26.22
C LYS A 232 0.25 -10.42 25.42
N ASN A 233 0.87 -9.94 24.34
CA ASN A 233 0.33 -8.87 23.50
C ASN A 233 0.09 -9.34 22.07
N ILE A 234 -1.09 -9.06 21.55
CA ILE A 234 -1.43 -9.21 20.14
C ILE A 234 -1.29 -7.84 19.46
N VAL A 235 -0.67 -7.79 18.29
CA VAL A 235 -0.50 -6.53 17.56
C VAL A 235 -1.24 -6.56 16.23
N PHE A 236 -2.04 -5.54 16.00
CA PHE A 236 -2.57 -5.18 14.69
C PHE A 236 -1.77 -4.00 14.12
N LEU A 237 -1.34 -4.11 12.87
CA LEU A 237 -0.62 -3.05 12.15
C LEU A 237 -1.39 -2.65 10.88
N GLY A 238 -1.97 -1.46 10.86
CA GLY A 238 -2.71 -0.95 9.72
C GLY A 238 -3.72 0.14 10.06
N LYS A 239 -4.37 0.71 9.04
CA LYS A 239 -5.44 1.67 9.29
C LYS A 239 -6.61 0.99 10.01
N ILE A 240 -7.15 1.67 11.02
CA ILE A 240 -8.32 1.20 11.77
C ILE A 240 -9.57 1.54 10.97
N VAL A 241 -9.86 0.70 9.98
CA VAL A 241 -11.01 0.81 9.08
C VAL A 241 -11.55 -0.58 8.74
N ARG A 242 -12.80 -0.66 8.26
CA ARG A 242 -13.43 -1.92 7.91
C ARG A 242 -12.62 -2.76 6.93
N THR A 243 -12.10 -2.14 5.87
CA THR A 243 -11.35 -2.85 4.81
C THR A 243 -10.08 -3.54 5.30
N LYS A 244 -9.53 -3.11 6.43
CA LYS A 244 -8.37 -3.74 7.09
C LYS A 244 -8.76 -4.78 8.15
N GLY A 245 -10.05 -5.11 8.28
CA GLY A 245 -10.53 -6.11 9.23
C GLY A 245 -10.43 -5.68 10.70
N ALA A 246 -10.13 -4.40 10.97
CA ALA A 246 -9.89 -3.92 12.32
C ALA A 246 -11.07 -4.17 13.27
N PHE A 247 -12.30 -3.99 12.80
CA PHE A 247 -13.49 -4.17 13.63
C PHE A 247 -13.78 -5.65 13.89
N ASN A 248 -13.59 -6.52 12.89
CA ASN A 248 -13.77 -7.96 13.06
C ASN A 248 -12.70 -8.55 13.98
N LEU A 249 -11.46 -8.03 13.94
CA LEU A 249 -10.43 -8.40 14.91
C LEU A 249 -10.81 -7.97 16.33
N LEU A 250 -11.36 -6.79 16.51
CA LEU A 250 -11.83 -6.32 17.83
C LEU A 250 -12.99 -7.17 18.37
N GLU A 251 -13.91 -7.59 17.50
CA GLU A 251 -14.97 -8.53 17.88
C GLU A 251 -14.42 -9.92 18.21
N ALA A 252 -13.45 -10.42 17.46
CA ALA A 252 -12.76 -11.67 17.77
C ALA A 252 -11.99 -11.58 19.09
N PHE A 253 -11.32 -10.44 19.34
CA PHE A 253 -10.64 -10.19 20.61
C PHE A 253 -11.61 -10.17 21.80
N ASN A 254 -12.82 -9.62 21.68
CA ASN A 254 -13.84 -9.67 22.74
C ASN A 254 -14.20 -11.10 23.15
N ARG A 255 -14.16 -12.07 22.21
CA ARG A 255 -14.40 -13.48 22.48
C ARG A 255 -13.19 -14.16 23.10
N PHE A 256 -12.03 -13.96 22.46
CA PHE A 256 -10.74 -14.46 22.90
C PHE A 256 -10.37 -14.00 24.33
N ALA A 257 -10.60 -12.72 24.62
CA ALA A 257 -10.24 -12.10 25.88
C ALA A 257 -10.97 -12.69 27.10
N ALA A 258 -12.14 -13.30 26.90
CA ALA A 258 -12.89 -13.94 27.97
C ALA A 258 -12.17 -15.18 28.54
N GLY A 259 -11.47 -15.94 27.69
CA GLY A 259 -10.66 -17.09 28.09
C GLY A 259 -9.19 -16.77 28.42
N HIS A 260 -8.72 -15.56 28.07
CA HIS A 260 -7.31 -15.17 28.19
C HIS A 260 -7.16 -13.83 28.92
N PRO A 261 -7.27 -13.80 30.25
CA PRO A 261 -7.31 -12.56 31.03
C PRO A 261 -6.00 -11.75 30.98
N ASP A 262 -4.89 -12.35 30.65
CA ASP A 262 -3.54 -11.80 30.59
C ASP A 262 -3.14 -11.25 29.21
N TYR A 263 -3.96 -11.48 28.17
CA TYR A 263 -3.69 -10.94 26.85
C TYR A 263 -4.20 -9.50 26.66
N THR A 264 -3.42 -8.69 25.96
CA THR A 264 -3.76 -7.34 25.49
C THR A 264 -3.76 -7.30 23.97
N LEU A 265 -4.43 -6.29 23.37
CA LEU A 265 -4.42 -6.01 21.94
C LEU A 265 -3.96 -4.58 21.71
N THR A 266 -2.87 -4.42 20.94
CA THR A 266 -2.37 -3.12 20.52
C THR A 266 -2.74 -2.89 19.04
N MET A 267 -3.53 -1.84 18.78
CA MET A 267 -4.00 -1.42 17.47
C MET A 267 -3.15 -0.25 16.98
N ILE A 268 -2.17 -0.52 16.09
CA ILE A 268 -1.24 0.49 15.56
C ILE A 268 -1.77 1.03 14.24
N GLY A 269 -2.03 2.33 14.19
CA GLY A 269 -2.44 3.07 13.00
C GLY A 269 -3.57 4.05 13.28
N GLY A 270 -3.76 4.98 12.35
CA GLY A 270 -4.88 5.93 12.40
C GLY A 270 -6.13 5.40 11.71
N GLY A 271 -7.21 6.16 11.78
CA GLY A 271 -8.47 5.82 11.13
C GLY A 271 -9.68 6.08 12.03
N GLU A 272 -10.65 5.15 12.04
CA GLU A 272 -11.90 5.26 12.77
C GLU A 272 -11.74 4.74 14.22
N ILE A 273 -10.81 5.36 14.99
CA ILE A 273 -10.43 4.89 16.34
C ILE A 273 -11.62 4.87 17.28
N GLU A 274 -12.43 5.94 17.34
CA GLU A 274 -13.61 6.03 18.22
C GLU A 274 -14.62 4.90 17.93
N LYS A 275 -14.84 4.64 16.64
CA LYS A 275 -15.69 3.52 16.21
C LYS A 275 -15.09 2.18 16.61
N GLY A 276 -13.77 2.00 16.45
CA GLY A 276 -13.06 0.81 16.93
C GLY A 276 -13.24 0.61 18.43
N ALA A 277 -13.02 1.67 19.22
CA ALA A 277 -13.21 1.62 20.68
C ALA A 277 -14.65 1.28 21.09
N SER A 278 -15.65 1.66 20.29
CA SER A 278 -17.06 1.31 20.57
C SER A 278 -17.39 -0.17 20.32
N VAL A 279 -16.58 -0.89 19.54
CA VAL A 279 -16.72 -2.34 19.33
C VAL A 279 -16.22 -3.13 20.53
N VAL A 280 -15.24 -2.59 21.27
CA VAL A 280 -14.66 -3.27 22.42
C VAL A 280 -15.65 -3.28 23.59
N ARG A 281 -15.93 -4.47 24.13
CA ARG A 281 -16.81 -4.62 25.32
C ARG A 281 -16.25 -3.84 26.51
N PRO A 282 -17.11 -3.24 27.34
CA PRO A 282 -16.67 -2.41 28.47
C PRO A 282 -15.65 -3.07 29.41
N GLU A 283 -15.82 -4.36 29.68
CA GLU A 283 -14.95 -5.17 30.55
C GLU A 283 -13.53 -5.38 29.99
N PHE A 284 -13.33 -5.21 28.67
CA PHE A 284 -12.04 -5.42 28.01
C PHE A 284 -11.36 -4.13 27.53
N ARG A 285 -11.97 -2.96 27.75
CA ARG A 285 -11.44 -1.67 27.24
C ARG A 285 -10.05 -1.34 27.74
N ASN A 286 -9.72 -1.71 28.96
CA ASN A 286 -8.39 -1.52 29.54
C ASN A 286 -7.32 -2.44 28.95
N ARG A 287 -7.71 -3.40 28.12
CA ARG A 287 -6.83 -4.38 27.48
C ARG A 287 -6.63 -4.10 25.98
N VAL A 288 -7.27 -3.05 25.43
CA VAL A 288 -7.11 -2.64 24.05
C VAL A 288 -6.50 -1.25 23.99
N VAL A 289 -5.35 -1.13 23.32
CA VAL A 289 -4.64 0.13 23.18
C VAL A 289 -4.67 0.58 21.73
N PHE A 290 -5.15 1.79 21.46
CA PHE A 290 -5.09 2.44 20.17
C PHE A 290 -3.98 3.48 20.19
N THR A 291 -2.89 3.23 19.44
CA THR A 291 -1.71 4.10 19.50
C THR A 291 -1.78 5.30 18.54
N GLY A 292 -2.64 5.23 17.51
CA GLY A 292 -2.52 6.13 16.37
C GLY A 292 -1.31 5.77 15.49
N TYR A 293 -0.82 6.75 14.74
CA TYR A 293 0.40 6.57 13.93
C TYR A 293 1.64 6.61 14.82
N LEU A 294 2.53 5.66 14.63
CA LEU A 294 3.82 5.54 15.30
C LEU A 294 4.97 5.72 14.30
N SER A 295 6.17 6.01 14.79
CA SER A 295 7.41 5.96 14.02
C SER A 295 7.77 4.53 13.64
N GLY A 296 8.64 4.34 12.65
CA GLY A 296 9.09 3.00 12.26
C GLY A 296 9.75 2.22 13.41
N GLU A 297 10.55 2.91 14.24
CA GLU A 297 11.18 2.32 15.43
C GLU A 297 10.17 1.85 16.47
N GLU A 298 9.15 2.66 16.75
CA GLU A 298 8.08 2.28 17.67
C GLU A 298 7.26 1.11 17.15
N VAL A 299 6.97 1.07 15.82
CA VAL A 299 6.31 -0.05 15.17
C VAL A 299 7.15 -1.32 15.33
N CYS A 300 8.46 -1.28 15.01
CA CYS A 300 9.37 -2.41 15.19
C CYS A 300 9.35 -2.93 16.64
N ARG A 301 9.44 -2.02 17.62
CA ARG A 301 9.42 -2.37 19.04
C ARG A 301 8.12 -3.09 19.44
N HIS A 302 6.96 -2.58 19.03
CA HIS A 302 5.67 -3.22 19.31
C HIS A 302 5.56 -4.60 18.64
N VAL A 303 5.94 -4.70 17.36
CA VAL A 303 5.88 -5.96 16.63
C VAL A 303 6.85 -6.98 17.26
N MET A 304 8.08 -6.59 17.57
CA MET A 304 9.08 -7.49 18.16
C MET A 304 8.69 -8.01 19.54
N ASN A 305 7.90 -7.24 20.29
CA ASN A 305 7.42 -7.61 21.63
C ASN A 305 6.01 -8.23 21.62
N ALA A 306 5.41 -8.41 20.43
CA ALA A 306 4.15 -9.12 20.29
C ALA A 306 4.32 -10.62 20.54
N THR A 307 3.33 -11.26 21.13
CA THR A 307 3.22 -12.72 21.14
C THR A 307 2.99 -13.21 19.70
N PHE A 308 2.06 -12.60 19.01
CA PHE A 308 1.80 -12.74 17.57
C PHE A 308 1.10 -11.51 17.03
N CYS A 309 1.02 -11.39 15.70
CA CYS A 309 0.28 -10.31 15.05
C CYS A 309 -0.98 -10.86 14.35
N ALA A 310 -1.98 -9.99 14.15
CA ALA A 310 -3.21 -10.36 13.44
C ALA A 310 -3.68 -9.22 12.52
N ILE A 311 -3.84 -9.51 11.22
CA ILE A 311 -4.32 -8.56 10.19
C ILE A 311 -5.36 -9.29 9.30
N PRO A 312 -6.60 -9.48 9.74
CA PRO A 312 -7.65 -10.14 8.95
C PRO A 312 -8.29 -9.17 7.96
N SER A 313 -7.50 -8.64 7.02
CA SER A 313 -7.93 -7.65 6.05
C SER A 313 -8.92 -8.23 5.04
N PHE A 314 -10.01 -7.50 4.76
CA PHE A 314 -10.93 -7.84 3.67
C PHE A 314 -10.30 -7.58 2.29
N PHE A 315 -9.35 -6.66 2.25
CA PHE A 315 -8.74 -6.24 1.01
C PHE A 315 -7.28 -5.82 1.20
N GLU A 316 -6.39 -6.50 0.48
CA GLU A 316 -4.97 -6.20 0.36
C GLU A 316 -4.48 -6.55 -1.04
N ASN A 317 -3.87 -5.59 -1.73
CA ASN A 317 -3.22 -5.90 -3.00
C ASN A 317 -1.91 -6.65 -2.80
N PHE A 318 -1.06 -6.13 -1.90
CA PHE A 318 0.14 -6.78 -1.39
C PHE A 318 0.59 -6.05 -0.13
N SER A 319 0.49 -6.70 1.03
CA SER A 319 0.63 -6.01 2.32
C SER A 319 2.08 -5.88 2.76
N MET A 320 2.60 -4.66 2.76
CA MET A 320 3.92 -4.37 3.34
C MET A 320 3.95 -4.66 4.83
N ALA A 321 2.88 -4.35 5.58
CA ALA A 321 2.79 -4.65 7.02
C ALA A 321 2.93 -6.15 7.33
N ALA A 322 2.34 -7.03 6.51
CA ALA A 322 2.51 -8.47 6.67
C ALA A 322 3.96 -8.90 6.44
N LEU A 323 4.62 -8.36 5.40
CA LEU A 323 6.03 -8.65 5.13
C LEU A 323 6.95 -8.15 6.26
N GLU A 324 6.69 -6.95 6.79
CA GLU A 324 7.44 -6.37 7.92
C GLU A 324 7.32 -7.24 9.19
N ILE A 325 6.10 -7.69 9.53
CA ILE A 325 5.86 -8.58 10.66
C ILE A 325 6.60 -9.90 10.50
N MET A 326 6.51 -10.53 9.32
CA MET A 326 7.21 -11.78 9.00
C MET A 326 8.73 -11.61 9.06
N ALA A 327 9.25 -10.49 8.52
CA ALA A 327 10.68 -10.17 8.54
C ALA A 327 11.23 -9.97 9.95
N LEU A 328 10.45 -9.40 10.86
CA LEU A 328 10.78 -9.25 12.28
C LEU A 328 10.63 -10.55 13.08
N GLY A 329 10.35 -11.66 12.41
CA GLY A 329 10.27 -12.99 13.03
C GLY A 329 9.05 -13.15 13.94
N LYS A 330 7.91 -12.60 13.57
CA LYS A 330 6.65 -12.76 14.31
C LYS A 330 5.63 -13.56 13.51
N ALA A 331 4.96 -14.46 14.22
CA ALA A 331 3.86 -15.24 13.68
C ALA A 331 2.66 -14.33 13.37
N LEU A 332 1.98 -14.62 12.28
CA LEU A 332 0.90 -13.78 11.78
C LEU A 332 -0.37 -14.61 11.54
N VAL A 333 -1.48 -14.16 12.12
CA VAL A 333 -2.83 -14.50 11.67
C VAL A 333 -3.21 -13.50 10.57
N TYR A 334 -3.38 -14.02 9.35
CA TYR A 334 -3.61 -13.19 8.18
C TYR A 334 -4.91 -13.57 7.48
N THR A 335 -5.21 -12.93 6.37
CA THR A 335 -6.48 -13.11 5.65
C THR A 335 -6.42 -14.19 4.59
N THR A 336 -7.53 -14.91 4.40
CA THR A 336 -7.74 -15.76 3.21
C THR A 336 -8.11 -14.94 1.98
N ALA A 337 -8.51 -13.67 2.15
CA ALA A 337 -8.99 -12.81 1.09
C ALA A 337 -7.82 -12.14 0.31
N ALA A 338 -8.15 -11.66 -0.88
CA ALA A 338 -7.25 -10.89 -1.72
C ALA A 338 -5.89 -11.63 -1.95
N SER A 339 -4.77 -10.95 -1.76
CA SER A 339 -3.43 -11.54 -1.92
C SER A 339 -2.97 -12.39 -0.72
N GLY A 340 -3.81 -12.65 0.27
CA GLY A 340 -3.40 -13.31 1.51
C GLY A 340 -2.71 -14.66 1.29
N ARG A 341 -3.28 -15.50 0.42
CA ARG A 341 -2.71 -16.81 0.06
C ARG A 341 -1.43 -16.75 -0.78
N GLU A 342 -1.06 -15.58 -1.29
CA GLU A 342 0.22 -15.38 -1.97
C GLU A 342 1.35 -15.06 -0.98
N VAL A 343 0.98 -14.48 0.18
CA VAL A 343 1.91 -14.06 1.22
C VAL A 343 2.13 -15.17 2.24
N ILE A 344 1.03 -15.78 2.72
CA ILE A 344 1.05 -16.84 3.75
C ILE A 344 0.68 -18.21 3.16
N GLU A 345 1.47 -19.21 3.48
CA GLU A 345 1.12 -20.62 3.35
C GLU A 345 0.54 -21.11 4.69
N ASP A 346 -0.78 -21.36 4.67
CA ASP A 346 -1.55 -21.67 5.89
C ASP A 346 -0.98 -22.89 6.64
N GLY A 347 -0.77 -22.75 7.94
CA GLY A 347 -0.19 -23.79 8.80
C GLY A 347 1.33 -23.94 8.67
N VAL A 348 1.99 -23.24 7.74
CA VAL A 348 3.44 -23.36 7.50
C VAL A 348 4.20 -22.13 8.00
N ASP A 349 3.87 -20.94 7.52
CA ASP A 349 4.54 -19.69 7.86
C ASP A 349 3.59 -18.62 8.42
N GLY A 350 2.37 -19.04 8.79
CA GLY A 350 1.33 -18.26 9.44
C GLY A 350 0.01 -19.01 9.40
N LEU A 351 -1.03 -18.39 9.93
CA LEU A 351 -2.40 -18.90 9.85
C LEU A 351 -3.27 -17.96 9.02
N LEU A 352 -4.10 -18.54 8.17
CA LEU A 352 -5.10 -17.81 7.40
C LEU A 352 -6.48 -17.93 8.06
N ALA A 353 -7.22 -16.81 8.09
CA ALA A 353 -8.62 -16.75 8.54
C ALA A 353 -9.47 -16.01 7.52
N ASP A 354 -10.73 -16.42 7.37
CA ASP A 354 -11.72 -15.66 6.61
C ASP A 354 -12.03 -14.35 7.37
N PRO A 355 -11.78 -13.18 6.77
CA PRO A 355 -12.03 -11.91 7.43
C PRO A 355 -13.52 -11.64 7.70
N HIS A 356 -14.43 -12.40 7.05
CA HIS A 356 -15.87 -12.33 7.30
C HIS A 356 -16.31 -13.21 8.50
N ASN A 357 -15.47 -14.12 8.95
CA ASN A 357 -15.78 -15.06 10.02
C ASN A 357 -15.03 -14.71 11.30
N VAL A 358 -15.72 -14.01 12.21
CA VAL A 358 -15.16 -13.58 13.51
C VAL A 358 -14.76 -14.77 14.39
N GLU A 359 -15.53 -15.87 14.33
CA GLU A 359 -15.25 -17.12 15.03
C GLU A 359 -13.93 -17.71 14.58
N GLU A 360 -13.71 -17.82 13.27
CA GLU A 360 -12.48 -18.36 12.70
C GLU A 360 -11.26 -17.49 13.05
N ILE A 361 -11.41 -16.14 13.02
CA ILE A 361 -10.35 -15.26 13.48
C ILE A 361 -10.01 -15.56 14.94
N CYS A 362 -11.01 -15.72 15.82
CA CYS A 362 -10.81 -16.07 17.21
C CYS A 362 -10.12 -17.45 17.37
N GLU A 363 -10.57 -18.46 16.64
CA GLU A 363 -9.96 -19.82 16.65
C GLU A 363 -8.47 -19.78 16.26
N LYS A 364 -8.12 -19.01 15.21
CA LYS A 364 -6.71 -18.84 14.81
C LYS A 364 -5.90 -18.10 15.89
N MET A 365 -6.51 -17.15 16.59
CA MET A 365 -5.86 -16.49 17.75
C MET A 365 -5.65 -17.46 18.90
N GLU A 366 -6.61 -18.36 19.18
CA GLU A 366 -6.49 -19.43 20.20
C GLU A 366 -5.33 -20.37 19.88
N ILE A 367 -5.21 -20.81 18.63
CA ILE A 367 -4.10 -21.67 18.17
C ILE A 367 -2.76 -20.95 18.40
N MET A 368 -2.65 -19.68 17.99
CA MET A 368 -1.44 -18.90 18.18
C MET A 368 -1.11 -18.64 19.65
N ALA A 369 -2.10 -18.51 20.52
CA ALA A 369 -1.90 -18.30 21.93
C ALA A 369 -1.48 -19.59 22.66
N GLY A 370 -2.08 -20.73 22.27
CA GLY A 370 -1.94 -22.01 22.96
C GLY A 370 -0.67 -22.79 22.63
N ASP A 371 -0.06 -22.59 21.45
CA ASP A 371 1.10 -23.38 21.01
C ASP A 371 2.30 -22.47 20.66
N GLU A 372 3.20 -22.32 21.60
CA GLU A 372 4.43 -21.53 21.42
C GLU A 372 5.40 -22.15 20.40
N THR A 373 5.50 -23.47 20.37
CA THR A 373 6.38 -24.18 19.45
C THR A 373 5.92 -23.99 18.01
N LEU A 374 4.63 -24.16 17.77
CA LEU A 374 4.01 -23.90 16.46
C LEU A 374 4.25 -22.45 16.03
N ARG A 375 3.95 -21.50 16.90
CA ARG A 375 4.12 -20.07 16.68
C ARG A 375 5.56 -19.70 16.32
N THR A 376 6.52 -20.21 17.07
CA THR A 376 7.95 -19.96 16.84
C THR A 376 8.42 -20.57 15.52
N ASN A 377 8.00 -21.77 15.20
CA ASN A 377 8.34 -22.44 13.93
C ASN A 377 7.76 -21.70 12.72
N MET A 378 6.50 -21.27 12.81
CA MET A 378 5.87 -20.46 11.75
C MET A 378 6.62 -19.13 11.55
N ALA A 379 6.95 -18.43 12.63
CA ALA A 379 7.68 -17.17 12.57
C ALA A 379 9.07 -17.33 11.92
N ALA A 380 9.79 -18.41 12.24
CA ALA A 380 11.08 -18.70 11.63
C ALA A 380 10.97 -18.94 10.12
N LYS A 381 10.01 -19.78 9.68
CA LYS A 381 9.75 -20.03 8.24
C LYS A 381 9.29 -18.77 7.51
N ALA A 382 8.46 -17.95 8.15
CA ALA A 382 8.02 -16.66 7.61
C ALA A 382 9.22 -15.74 7.35
N ALA A 383 10.10 -15.57 8.33
CA ALA A 383 11.29 -14.75 8.19
C ALA A 383 12.27 -15.29 7.11
N GLU A 384 12.40 -16.60 7.00
CA GLU A 384 13.20 -17.25 5.95
C GLU A 384 12.62 -16.96 4.55
N LYS A 385 11.30 -17.13 4.37
CA LYS A 385 10.60 -16.77 3.12
C LYS A 385 10.89 -15.33 2.71
N ILE A 386 10.82 -14.37 3.66
CA ILE A 386 11.10 -12.95 3.36
C ILE A 386 12.52 -12.77 2.85
N ARG A 387 13.52 -13.37 3.53
CA ARG A 387 14.94 -13.24 3.15
C ARG A 387 15.23 -13.74 1.73
N HIS A 388 14.50 -14.73 1.27
CA HIS A 388 14.75 -15.35 -0.04
C HIS A 388 13.87 -14.77 -1.17
N ARG A 389 12.68 -14.27 -0.85
CA ARG A 389 11.69 -13.98 -1.91
C ARG A 389 11.35 -12.52 -2.09
N TYR A 390 11.39 -11.71 -1.02
CA TYR A 390 10.80 -10.37 -1.06
C TYR A 390 11.80 -9.25 -0.74
N THR A 391 13.09 -9.55 -0.71
CA THR A 391 14.12 -8.54 -0.45
C THR A 391 14.22 -7.54 -1.60
N THR A 392 14.76 -6.37 -1.30
CA THR A 392 15.05 -5.35 -2.31
C THR A 392 15.90 -5.92 -3.45
N ASP A 393 16.97 -6.64 -3.13
CA ASP A 393 17.89 -7.20 -4.13
C ASP A 393 17.17 -8.19 -5.06
N THR A 394 16.42 -9.15 -4.50
CA THR A 394 15.69 -10.17 -5.27
C THR A 394 14.67 -9.52 -6.22
N ILE A 395 13.78 -8.68 -5.68
CA ILE A 395 12.67 -8.12 -6.46
C ILE A 395 13.18 -7.08 -7.46
N VAL A 396 14.18 -6.25 -7.09
CA VAL A 396 14.70 -5.25 -8.02
C VAL A 396 15.50 -5.90 -9.14
N SER A 397 16.14 -7.05 -8.90
CA SER A 397 16.77 -7.83 -9.98
C SER A 397 15.73 -8.34 -11.00
N GLU A 398 14.57 -8.83 -10.54
CA GLU A 398 13.47 -9.22 -11.42
C GLU A 398 12.92 -8.03 -12.23
N ILE A 399 12.75 -6.86 -11.58
CA ILE A 399 12.30 -5.62 -12.23
C ILE A 399 13.32 -5.16 -13.28
N GLU A 400 14.60 -5.13 -12.94
CA GLU A 400 15.68 -4.70 -13.82
C GLU A 400 15.77 -5.60 -15.07
N GLU A 401 15.71 -6.92 -14.88
CA GLU A 401 15.69 -7.87 -15.99
C GLU A 401 14.46 -7.67 -16.88
N TYR A 402 13.29 -7.47 -16.28
CA TYR A 402 12.04 -7.19 -16.99
C TYR A 402 12.15 -5.92 -17.85
N TYR A 403 12.75 -4.85 -17.31
CA TYR A 403 12.96 -3.62 -18.06
C TYR A 403 13.97 -3.80 -19.19
N MET A 404 15.07 -4.52 -18.95
CA MET A 404 16.06 -4.83 -20.00
C MET A 404 15.45 -5.67 -21.12
N GLN A 405 14.58 -6.63 -20.81
CA GLN A 405 13.86 -7.40 -21.82
C GLN A 405 12.93 -6.52 -22.65
N LEU A 406 12.21 -5.59 -21.99
CA LEU A 406 11.32 -4.66 -22.66
C LEU A 406 12.08 -3.74 -23.64
N MET A 407 13.26 -3.26 -23.26
CA MET A 407 14.12 -2.45 -24.10
C MET A 407 14.57 -3.19 -25.37
N ARG A 408 14.96 -4.48 -25.24
CA ARG A 408 15.39 -5.30 -26.38
C ARG A 408 14.28 -5.53 -27.41
N ILE A 409 13.03 -5.50 -27.00
CA ILE A 409 11.86 -5.68 -27.88
C ILE A 409 11.54 -4.39 -28.65
N HIS A 410 11.91 -3.24 -28.09
CA HIS A 410 11.57 -1.92 -28.63
C HIS A 410 12.75 -1.20 -29.28
N ALA A 411 13.99 -1.75 -29.20
CA ALA A 411 15.16 -1.30 -29.94
C ALA A 411 15.14 -1.82 -31.37
#